data_73848adb9e1cfeaf67576531bc86555d
#
_entry.id   73848adb9e1cfeaf67576531bc86555d
#
_cell.length_a   1.000
_cell.length_b   1.000
_cell.length_c   1.000
_cell.angle_alpha   90.00
_cell.angle_beta   90.00
_cell.angle_gamma   90.00
#
_symmetry.space_group_name_H-M   'P 1'
#
loop_
_entity.id
_entity.type
_entity.pdbx_description
1 polymer ?
#
loop_
_entity_poly.entity_id
_entity_poly.type
_entity_poly.pdbx_seq_one_letter_code
_entity_poly.pdbx_strand_id
1 'polypeptide(L)'
;MAKDKTPQTDKADKAAQAEKAEKAGRAADKAAKAAKAAEKPAEKPAKSTLPVPPARLAAHYREKVVPDLLKKFGYKTSMEVPRIRKITLNMGVGETVGDKKALENAVADMAKIAGQKPVVTKARRSIANFKLRAGFPIGCMVTLRGARMYEFLDRLVNIAIPRIRDFRGVSNRAFDGRGNYSLGVKEQIIFPEIEYDKVDALRGMNIAITTTAKTDDEAKALLAAFRFPFKH
;
A
#
# COMPACT_ATOMS: atom_id res chain seq x y z
N MET A 1 -3.96 6.74 87.78
CA MET A 1 -4.35 7.76 86.73
C MET A 1 -3.30 7.72 85.63
N ALA A 2 -3.54 6.97 84.62
CA ALA A 2 -2.71 6.90 83.40
C ALA A 2 -3.38 7.73 82.29
N LYS A 3 -2.63 8.66 81.72
CA LYS A 3 -3.09 9.50 80.60
C LYS A 3 -2.64 8.89 79.28
N ASP A 4 -3.64 8.52 78.44
CA ASP A 4 -3.49 8.15 77.05
C ASP A 4 -2.83 9.28 76.25
N LYS A 5 -1.75 9.00 75.49
CA LYS A 5 -1.23 9.80 74.42
C LYS A 5 -1.52 9.09 73.09
N THR A 6 -2.47 9.61 72.41
CA THR A 6 -2.89 9.21 71.00
C THR A 6 -1.79 9.43 69.99
N PRO A 7 -1.63 8.54 68.99
CA PRO A 7 -0.61 8.68 67.98
C PRO A 7 -1.12 9.57 66.80
N GLN A 8 -0.74 10.84 66.79
CA GLN A 8 -0.99 11.79 65.67
C GLN A 8 0.18 11.96 64.72
N THR A 9 1.33 11.34 64.98
CA THR A 9 2.57 11.49 64.21
C THR A 9 2.65 10.56 62.98
N ASP A 10 1.97 9.42 63.03
CA ASP A 10 2.10 8.40 61.94
C ASP A 10 1.34 8.72 60.66
N LYS A 11 0.35 9.63 60.69
CA LYS A 11 -0.40 10.03 59.50
C LYS A 11 0.31 11.08 58.65
N ALA A 12 1.11 11.96 59.27
CA ALA A 12 1.86 13.01 58.57
C ALA A 12 3.05 12.42 57.81
N ASP A 13 3.75 11.43 58.39
CA ASP A 13 4.89 10.80 57.75
C ASP A 13 4.49 9.91 56.54
N LYS A 14 3.34 9.23 56.64
CA LYS A 14 2.80 8.47 55.52
C LYS A 14 2.35 9.36 54.34
N ALA A 15 1.79 10.52 54.59
CA ALA A 15 1.41 11.48 53.56
C ALA A 15 2.63 12.10 52.84
N ALA A 16 3.69 12.42 53.59
CA ALA A 16 4.93 12.94 53.05
C ALA A 16 5.71 11.91 52.20
N GLN A 17 5.65 10.62 52.58
CA GLN A 17 6.24 9.54 51.80
C GLN A 17 5.46 9.24 50.54
N ALA A 18 4.13 9.32 50.52
CA ALA A 18 3.28 9.15 49.33
C ALA A 18 3.52 10.28 48.29
N GLU A 19 3.66 11.51 48.78
CA GLU A 19 3.91 12.67 47.89
C GLU A 19 5.33 12.64 47.26
N LYS A 20 6.33 12.12 48.00
CA LYS A 20 7.68 11.88 47.46
C LYS A 20 7.70 10.77 46.43
N ALA A 21 6.94 9.69 46.61
CA ALA A 21 6.82 8.58 45.67
C ALA A 21 6.12 9.03 44.36
N GLU A 22 5.08 9.87 44.45
CA GLU A 22 4.37 10.40 43.31
C GLU A 22 5.21 11.40 42.48
N LYS A 23 6.01 12.23 43.15
CA LYS A 23 6.98 13.13 42.48
C LYS A 23 8.11 12.37 41.79
N ALA A 24 8.59 11.27 42.42
CA ALA A 24 9.60 10.41 41.79
C ALA A 24 9.05 9.67 40.57
N GLY A 25 7.81 9.17 40.61
CA GLY A 25 7.12 8.55 39.45
C GLY A 25 6.94 9.51 38.29
N ARG A 26 6.51 10.75 38.54
CA ARG A 26 6.37 11.79 37.48
C ARG A 26 7.70 12.24 36.89
N ALA A 27 8.78 12.21 37.65
CA ALA A 27 10.12 12.50 37.13
C ALA A 27 10.67 11.38 36.26
N ALA A 28 10.41 10.10 36.63
CA ALA A 28 10.78 8.94 35.82
C ALA A 28 10.00 8.87 34.49
N ASP A 29 8.70 9.17 34.50
CA ASP A 29 7.89 9.23 33.28
C ASP A 29 8.30 10.37 32.34
N LYS A 30 8.73 11.52 32.93
CA LYS A 30 9.22 12.66 32.14
C LYS A 30 10.59 12.37 31.52
N ALA A 31 11.44 11.62 32.22
CA ALA A 31 12.74 11.17 31.70
C ALA A 31 12.58 10.09 30.62
N ALA A 32 11.66 9.14 30.79
CA ALA A 32 11.35 8.12 29.78
C ALA A 32 10.72 8.73 28.50
N LYS A 33 9.91 9.80 28.66
CA LYS A 33 9.33 10.54 27.53
C LYS A 33 10.37 11.41 26.81
N ALA A 34 11.34 11.95 27.52
CA ALA A 34 12.48 12.69 26.97
C ALA A 34 13.47 11.77 26.24
N ALA A 35 13.73 10.57 26.77
CA ALA A 35 14.56 9.56 26.12
C ALA A 35 13.94 9.03 24.81
N LYS A 36 12.60 8.87 24.74
CA LYS A 36 11.88 8.53 23.51
C LYS A 36 11.83 9.67 22.48
N ALA A 37 11.99 10.93 22.90
CA ALA A 37 12.08 12.07 22.00
C ALA A 37 13.49 12.30 21.43
N ALA A 38 14.51 11.68 22.01
CA ALA A 38 15.91 11.74 21.56
C ALA A 38 16.29 10.63 20.57
N GLU A 39 15.35 9.73 20.22
CA GLU A 39 15.55 8.79 19.14
C GLU A 39 15.54 9.56 17.82
N LYS A 40 16.73 9.79 17.27
CA LYS A 40 16.95 10.47 16.00
C LYS A 40 15.98 9.95 14.95
N PRO A 41 15.31 10.82 14.17
CA PRO A 41 14.53 10.36 13.04
C PRO A 41 15.45 9.55 12.14
N ALA A 42 15.08 8.29 11.89
CA ALA A 42 15.79 7.40 10.98
C ALA A 42 16.11 8.17 9.70
N GLU A 43 17.40 8.25 9.41
CA GLU A 43 17.96 8.93 8.25
C GLU A 43 17.20 8.42 7.01
N LYS A 44 16.46 9.31 6.36
CA LYS A 44 15.77 8.97 5.12
C LYS A 44 16.83 8.46 4.16
N PRO A 45 16.68 7.26 3.59
CA PRO A 45 17.67 6.74 2.65
C PRO A 45 17.95 7.81 1.60
N ALA A 46 19.22 8.18 1.45
CA ALA A 46 19.66 9.19 0.50
C ALA A 46 19.05 8.86 -0.86
N LYS A 47 18.29 9.79 -1.41
CA LYS A 47 17.76 9.64 -2.76
C LYS A 47 18.95 9.43 -3.67
N SER A 48 19.02 8.28 -4.32
CA SER A 48 20.06 8.04 -5.33
C SER A 48 20.03 9.22 -6.32
N THR A 49 21.14 9.95 -6.38
CA THR A 49 21.30 11.14 -7.23
C THR A 49 21.48 10.79 -8.71
N LEU A 50 21.43 9.52 -9.06
CA LEU A 50 21.47 9.10 -10.46
C LEU A 50 20.16 9.52 -11.15
N PRO A 51 20.24 10.19 -12.33
CA PRO A 51 19.05 10.56 -13.08
C PRO A 51 18.29 9.29 -13.47
N VAL A 52 17.07 9.16 -12.95
CA VAL A 52 16.21 8.03 -13.30
C VAL A 52 15.84 8.19 -14.79
N PRO A 53 16.12 7.21 -15.65
CA PRO A 53 15.76 7.30 -17.05
C PRO A 53 14.24 7.52 -17.20
N PRO A 54 13.78 8.30 -18.18
CA PRO A 54 12.36 8.55 -18.38
C PRO A 54 11.64 7.24 -18.67
N ALA A 55 10.52 7.00 -18.02
CA ALA A 55 9.72 5.79 -18.24
C ALA A 55 9.29 5.66 -19.70
N ARG A 56 9.62 4.56 -20.35
CA ARG A 56 9.36 4.29 -21.78
C ARG A 56 7.90 4.51 -22.16
N LEU A 57 6.97 4.01 -21.36
CA LEU A 57 5.54 4.17 -21.62
C LEU A 57 5.03 5.61 -21.42
N ALA A 58 5.72 6.44 -20.63
CA ALA A 58 5.38 7.86 -20.52
C ALA A 58 5.70 8.63 -21.81
N ALA A 59 6.83 8.32 -22.46
CA ALA A 59 7.18 8.86 -23.76
C ALA A 59 6.18 8.37 -24.83
N HIS A 60 5.94 7.06 -24.89
CA HIS A 60 4.96 6.44 -25.79
C HIS A 60 3.56 7.06 -25.67
N TYR A 61 3.11 7.36 -24.46
CA TYR A 61 1.83 8.05 -24.24
C TYR A 61 1.79 9.41 -24.94
N ARG A 62 2.83 10.24 -24.78
CA ARG A 62 2.87 11.58 -25.35
C ARG A 62 2.99 11.58 -26.87
N GLU A 63 3.81 10.69 -27.42
CA GLU A 63 4.17 10.68 -28.83
C GLU A 63 3.13 9.98 -29.72
N LYS A 64 2.52 8.89 -29.22
CA LYS A 64 1.63 8.04 -30.01
C LYS A 64 0.19 8.04 -29.50
N VAL A 65 -0.01 7.78 -28.20
CA VAL A 65 -1.35 7.55 -27.67
C VAL A 65 -2.21 8.83 -27.69
N VAL A 66 -1.63 9.98 -27.35
CA VAL A 66 -2.36 11.26 -27.36
C VAL A 66 -2.87 11.61 -28.76
N PRO A 67 -2.05 11.64 -29.86
CA PRO A 67 -2.56 11.97 -31.18
C PRO A 67 -3.56 10.95 -31.71
N ASP A 68 -3.40 9.66 -31.40
CA ASP A 68 -4.32 8.61 -31.82
C ASP A 68 -5.71 8.75 -31.16
N LEU A 69 -5.75 9.01 -29.86
CA LEU A 69 -7.00 9.22 -29.15
C LEU A 69 -7.69 10.54 -29.52
N LEU A 70 -6.92 11.61 -29.79
CA LEU A 70 -7.46 12.86 -30.32
C LEU A 70 -8.22 12.63 -31.65
N LYS A 71 -7.64 11.88 -32.58
CA LYS A 71 -8.26 11.54 -33.87
C LYS A 71 -9.49 10.64 -33.69
N LYS A 72 -9.40 9.65 -32.77
CA LYS A 72 -10.45 8.64 -32.59
C LYS A 72 -11.72 9.19 -31.95
N PHE A 73 -11.57 10.06 -30.94
CA PHE A 73 -12.69 10.58 -30.15
C PHE A 73 -13.03 12.05 -30.45
N GLY A 74 -12.24 12.73 -31.29
CA GLY A 74 -12.50 14.11 -31.73
C GLY A 74 -12.38 15.13 -30.58
N TYR A 75 -11.47 14.94 -29.62
CA TYR A 75 -11.24 15.91 -28.54
C TYR A 75 -10.75 17.25 -29.10
N LYS A 76 -11.21 18.35 -28.48
CA LYS A 76 -10.82 19.70 -28.87
C LYS A 76 -9.40 20.07 -28.41
N THR A 77 -8.99 19.55 -27.27
CA THR A 77 -7.70 19.86 -26.66
C THR A 77 -6.97 18.60 -26.20
N SER A 78 -5.64 18.63 -26.21
CA SER A 78 -4.82 17.52 -25.70
C SER A 78 -5.02 17.27 -24.20
N MET A 79 -5.56 18.23 -23.46
CA MET A 79 -5.82 18.10 -22.01
C MET A 79 -7.07 17.27 -21.70
N GLU A 80 -7.98 17.11 -22.65
CA GLU A 80 -9.17 16.26 -22.52
C GLU A 80 -8.85 14.78 -22.68
N VAL A 81 -7.72 14.46 -23.33
CA VAL A 81 -7.33 13.07 -23.60
C VAL A 81 -7.19 12.29 -22.30
N PRO A 82 -7.82 11.11 -22.19
CA PRO A 82 -7.73 10.29 -20.98
C PRO A 82 -6.31 9.85 -20.71
N ARG A 83 -5.94 9.86 -19.43
CA ARG A 83 -4.63 9.42 -18.94
C ARG A 83 -4.76 8.53 -17.73
N ILE A 84 -3.78 7.68 -17.49
CA ILE A 84 -3.70 6.90 -16.26
C ILE A 84 -3.31 7.84 -15.11
N ARG A 85 -4.11 7.88 -14.05
CA ARG A 85 -3.91 8.76 -12.89
C ARG A 85 -3.12 8.07 -11.78
N LYS A 86 -3.44 6.82 -11.50
CA LYS A 86 -2.78 5.98 -10.49
C LYS A 86 -3.04 4.50 -10.76
N ILE A 87 -2.15 3.66 -10.25
CA ILE A 87 -2.37 2.22 -10.14
C ILE A 87 -2.33 1.87 -8.66
N THR A 88 -3.35 1.19 -8.16
CA THR A 88 -3.42 0.73 -6.78
C THR A 88 -3.27 -0.77 -6.74
N LEU A 89 -2.29 -1.25 -5.99
CA LEU A 89 -2.07 -2.66 -5.70
C LEU A 89 -2.59 -2.95 -4.31
N ASN A 90 -3.37 -4.00 -4.16
CA ASN A 90 -3.88 -4.45 -2.88
C ASN A 90 -3.70 -5.96 -2.73
N MET A 91 -3.16 -6.39 -1.61
CA MET A 91 -3.02 -7.79 -1.23
C MET A 91 -3.71 -8.00 0.11
N GLY A 92 -4.77 -8.81 0.10
CA GLY A 92 -5.46 -9.25 1.31
C GLY A 92 -4.83 -10.53 1.83
N VAL A 93 -4.42 -10.53 3.09
CA VAL A 93 -3.80 -11.69 3.74
C VAL A 93 -4.66 -12.10 4.92
N GLY A 94 -5.57 -13.06 4.70
CA GLY A 94 -6.47 -13.56 5.76
C GLY A 94 -5.76 -14.40 6.82
N GLU A 95 -4.62 -15.00 6.46
CA GLU A 95 -3.79 -15.85 7.33
C GLU A 95 -3.15 -15.09 8.50
N THR A 96 -3.11 -13.76 8.43
CA THR A 96 -2.53 -12.89 9.48
C THR A 96 -3.20 -13.03 10.84
N VAL A 97 -4.41 -13.58 10.88
CA VAL A 97 -5.11 -13.88 12.15
C VAL A 97 -4.38 -14.94 12.96
N GLY A 98 -3.77 -15.91 12.29
CA GLY A 98 -2.96 -16.98 12.92
C GLY A 98 -1.47 -16.67 12.94
N ASP A 99 -0.93 -16.14 11.85
CA ASP A 99 0.50 -15.90 11.68
C ASP A 99 0.82 -14.47 11.22
N LYS A 100 1.51 -13.73 12.09
CA LYS A 100 1.97 -12.36 11.78
C LYS A 100 3.07 -12.32 10.72
N LYS A 101 3.89 -13.38 10.60
CA LYS A 101 4.97 -13.46 9.63
C LYS A 101 4.45 -13.48 8.20
N ALA A 102 3.27 -14.09 7.97
CA ALA A 102 2.62 -14.10 6.68
C ALA A 102 2.41 -12.68 6.11
N LEU A 103 2.07 -11.71 6.98
CA LEU A 103 1.95 -10.30 6.57
C LEU A 103 3.30 -9.65 6.27
N GLU A 104 4.32 -9.91 7.07
CA GLU A 104 5.67 -9.35 6.86
C GLU A 104 6.22 -9.81 5.51
N ASN A 105 6.05 -11.09 5.17
CA ASN A 105 6.43 -11.65 3.88
C ASN A 105 5.64 -11.01 2.74
N ALA A 106 4.31 -10.86 2.87
CA ALA A 106 3.48 -10.17 1.89
C ALA A 106 3.89 -8.71 1.67
N VAL A 107 4.25 -8.00 2.73
CA VAL A 107 4.77 -6.62 2.66
C VAL A 107 6.12 -6.58 1.95
N ALA A 108 7.00 -7.54 2.21
CA ALA A 108 8.30 -7.64 1.53
C ALA A 108 8.14 -7.91 0.04
N ASP A 109 7.26 -8.85 -0.35
CA ASP A 109 6.98 -9.16 -1.75
C ASP A 109 6.34 -7.97 -2.48
N MET A 110 5.34 -7.33 -1.87
CA MET A 110 4.72 -6.13 -2.42
C MET A 110 5.73 -4.99 -2.58
N ALA A 111 6.70 -4.85 -1.65
CA ALA A 111 7.75 -3.83 -1.75
C ALA A 111 8.68 -4.07 -2.94
N LYS A 112 9.03 -5.33 -3.24
CA LYS A 112 9.84 -5.70 -4.42
C LYS A 112 9.09 -5.38 -5.71
N ILE A 113 7.80 -5.77 -5.82
CA ILE A 113 6.95 -5.52 -7.00
C ILE A 113 6.75 -4.03 -7.24
N ALA A 114 6.42 -3.27 -6.19
CA ALA A 114 6.05 -1.86 -6.30
C ALA A 114 7.26 -0.91 -6.35
N GLY A 115 8.44 -1.34 -5.90
CA GLY A 115 9.62 -0.48 -5.74
C GLY A 115 9.43 0.63 -4.69
N GLN A 116 8.43 0.49 -3.80
CA GLN A 116 8.20 1.40 -2.68
C GLN A 116 7.58 0.67 -1.48
N LYS A 117 7.76 1.21 -0.28
CA LYS A 117 7.23 0.61 0.95
C LYS A 117 5.70 0.59 0.94
N PRO A 118 5.07 -0.59 1.12
CA PRO A 118 3.62 -0.72 1.23
C PRO A 118 3.08 -0.15 2.54
N VAL A 119 1.80 0.21 2.51
CA VAL A 119 1.04 0.58 3.70
C VAL A 119 0.29 -0.66 4.19
N VAL A 120 0.45 -1.01 5.46
CA VAL A 120 -0.31 -2.08 6.10
C VAL A 120 -1.74 -1.62 6.34
N THR A 121 -2.70 -2.35 5.82
CA THR A 121 -4.12 -2.08 6.01
C THR A 121 -4.65 -2.78 7.25
N LYS A 122 -5.42 -2.02 8.08
CA LYS A 122 -5.95 -2.49 9.35
C LYS A 122 -7.46 -2.66 9.28
N ALA A 123 -8.00 -3.62 10.03
CA ALA A 123 -9.43 -3.83 10.17
C ALA A 123 -10.12 -2.59 10.76
N ARG A 124 -11.21 -2.15 10.15
CA ARG A 124 -12.01 -1.00 10.62
C ARG A 124 -12.99 -1.39 11.73
N ARG A 125 -13.54 -2.60 11.67
CA ARG A 125 -14.55 -3.12 12.61
C ARG A 125 -14.13 -4.49 13.11
N SER A 126 -14.60 -4.84 14.32
CA SER A 126 -14.45 -6.19 14.87
C SER A 126 -15.55 -7.09 14.29
N ILE A 127 -15.17 -8.26 13.80
CA ILE A 127 -16.08 -9.27 13.25
C ILE A 127 -15.73 -10.61 13.89
N ALA A 128 -16.64 -11.14 14.74
CA ALA A 128 -16.41 -12.35 15.51
C ALA A 128 -16.24 -13.60 14.63
N ASN A 129 -17.03 -13.74 13.57
CA ASN A 129 -16.95 -14.86 12.61
C ASN A 129 -15.56 -15.01 12.00
N PHE A 130 -14.86 -13.93 11.71
CA PHE A 130 -13.51 -13.95 11.14
C PHE A 130 -12.42 -13.82 12.22
N LYS A 131 -12.76 -13.88 13.50
CA LYS A 131 -11.82 -13.69 14.64
C LYS A 131 -11.01 -12.39 14.54
N LEU A 132 -11.60 -11.34 13.94
CA LEU A 132 -10.97 -10.05 13.72
C LEU A 132 -11.39 -9.04 14.78
N ARG A 133 -10.41 -8.24 15.25
CA ARG A 133 -10.65 -7.06 16.08
C ARG A 133 -10.27 -5.79 15.34
N ALA A 134 -10.92 -4.67 15.67
CA ALA A 134 -10.56 -3.37 15.12
C ALA A 134 -9.08 -3.05 15.36
N GLY A 135 -8.41 -2.51 14.33
CA GLY A 135 -6.98 -2.22 14.38
C GLY A 135 -6.06 -3.39 14.01
N PHE A 136 -6.60 -4.60 13.82
CA PHE A 136 -5.81 -5.76 13.43
C PHE A 136 -5.28 -5.61 11.98
N PRO A 137 -3.99 -5.90 11.71
CA PRO A 137 -3.45 -5.82 10.35
C PRO A 137 -3.93 -7.00 9.52
N ILE A 138 -4.50 -6.76 8.33
CA ILE A 138 -5.11 -7.80 7.46
C ILE A 138 -4.58 -7.81 6.04
N GLY A 139 -3.77 -6.85 5.64
CA GLY A 139 -3.27 -6.79 4.29
C GLY A 139 -2.30 -5.65 4.06
N CYS A 140 -1.88 -5.49 2.83
CA CYS A 140 -1.02 -4.39 2.42
C CYS A 140 -1.51 -3.77 1.11
N MET A 141 -1.25 -2.48 0.94
CA MET A 141 -1.66 -1.69 -0.21
C MET A 141 -0.57 -0.74 -0.65
N VAL A 142 -0.46 -0.52 -1.95
CA VAL A 142 0.43 0.46 -2.56
C VAL A 142 -0.33 1.28 -3.59
N THR A 143 -0.06 2.58 -3.65
CA THR A 143 -0.54 3.44 -4.74
C THR A 143 0.66 3.95 -5.53
N LEU A 144 0.72 3.59 -6.80
CA LEU A 144 1.74 3.99 -7.74
C LEU A 144 1.29 5.19 -8.57
N ARG A 145 2.19 6.16 -8.78
CA ARG A 145 1.96 7.37 -9.59
C ARG A 145 3.24 7.74 -10.36
N GLY A 146 3.08 8.56 -11.41
CA GLY A 146 4.19 9.08 -12.20
C GLY A 146 5.06 8.01 -12.83
N ALA A 147 6.39 8.14 -12.79
CA ALA A 147 7.33 7.24 -13.43
C ALA A 147 7.17 5.78 -12.95
N ARG A 148 7.08 5.56 -11.64
CA ARG A 148 6.90 4.20 -11.06
C ARG A 148 5.62 3.51 -11.54
N MET A 149 4.56 4.26 -11.80
CA MET A 149 3.31 3.74 -12.34
C MET A 149 3.50 3.21 -13.76
N TYR A 150 4.18 3.97 -14.62
CA TYR A 150 4.44 3.54 -15.99
C TYR A 150 5.42 2.37 -16.07
N GLU A 151 6.44 2.35 -15.20
CA GLU A 151 7.38 1.22 -15.07
C GLU A 151 6.66 -0.06 -14.63
N PHE A 152 5.78 0.05 -13.64
CA PHE A 152 4.97 -1.09 -13.22
C PHE A 152 4.02 -1.55 -14.35
N LEU A 153 3.37 -0.63 -15.05
CA LEU A 153 2.49 -0.95 -16.17
C LEU A 153 3.24 -1.69 -17.29
N ASP A 154 4.45 -1.24 -17.62
CA ASP A 154 5.30 -1.88 -18.63
C ASP A 154 5.63 -3.33 -18.26
N ARG A 155 6.07 -3.57 -17.02
CA ARG A 155 6.33 -4.91 -16.52
C ARG A 155 5.07 -5.77 -16.45
N LEU A 156 3.95 -5.19 -16.03
CA LEU A 156 2.67 -5.89 -15.96
C LEU A 156 2.24 -6.40 -17.34
N VAL A 157 2.26 -5.54 -18.36
CA VAL A 157 1.75 -5.88 -19.71
C VAL A 157 2.71 -6.80 -20.46
N ASN A 158 4.00 -6.51 -20.45
CA ASN A 158 4.96 -7.22 -21.29
C ASN A 158 5.56 -8.47 -20.62
N ILE A 159 5.59 -8.56 -19.30
CA ILE A 159 6.24 -9.66 -18.58
C ILE A 159 5.26 -10.46 -17.74
N ALA A 160 4.53 -9.79 -16.84
CA ALA A 160 3.73 -10.49 -15.83
C ALA A 160 2.47 -11.14 -16.44
N ILE A 161 1.71 -10.43 -17.25
CA ILE A 161 0.49 -10.97 -17.86
C ILE A 161 0.76 -12.21 -18.75
N PRO A 162 1.78 -12.24 -19.63
CA PRO A 162 2.08 -13.43 -20.42
C PRO A 162 2.53 -14.65 -19.58
N ARG A 163 3.01 -14.43 -18.36
CA ARG A 163 3.43 -15.50 -17.42
C ARG A 163 2.27 -16.07 -16.60
N ILE A 164 1.07 -15.50 -16.70
CA ILE A 164 -0.11 -16.04 -16.01
C ILE A 164 -0.43 -17.42 -16.60
N ARG A 165 -0.61 -18.37 -15.71
CA ARG A 165 -1.00 -19.74 -16.09
C ARG A 165 -2.37 -19.71 -16.78
N ASP A 166 -2.49 -20.44 -17.90
CA ASP A 166 -3.72 -20.54 -18.70
C ASP A 166 -4.32 -19.18 -19.12
N PHE A 167 -3.44 -18.22 -19.46
CA PHE A 167 -3.88 -16.90 -19.85
C PHE A 167 -4.63 -16.92 -21.20
N ARG A 168 -5.89 -16.43 -21.19
CA ARG A 168 -6.77 -16.33 -22.37
C ARG A 168 -7.18 -14.90 -22.69
N GLY A 169 -6.44 -13.92 -22.20
CA GLY A 169 -6.80 -12.50 -22.33
C GLY A 169 -7.53 -11.96 -21.09
N VAL A 170 -7.51 -10.64 -20.96
CA VAL A 170 -8.10 -9.91 -19.84
C VAL A 170 -9.55 -9.55 -20.16
N SER A 171 -10.44 -9.61 -19.18
CA SER A 171 -11.87 -9.38 -19.37
C SER A 171 -12.19 -7.95 -19.80
N ASN A 172 -13.02 -7.78 -20.83
CA ASN A 172 -13.57 -6.49 -21.25
C ASN A 172 -14.63 -5.93 -20.29
N ARG A 173 -15.16 -6.76 -19.36
CA ARG A 173 -16.24 -6.39 -18.43
C ARG A 173 -15.74 -5.91 -17.07
N ALA A 174 -14.43 -5.80 -16.88
CA ALA A 174 -13.83 -5.42 -15.60
C ALA A 174 -13.67 -3.90 -15.42
N PHE A 175 -14.39 -3.11 -16.24
CA PHE A 175 -14.55 -1.67 -16.08
C PHE A 175 -15.67 -1.36 -15.09
N ASP A 176 -15.60 -0.20 -14.44
CA ASP A 176 -16.54 0.23 -13.39
C ASP A 176 -17.67 1.17 -13.90
N GLY A 177 -17.82 1.37 -15.19
CA GLY A 177 -18.74 2.33 -15.80
C GLY A 177 -18.25 3.79 -15.77
N ARG A 178 -17.08 4.04 -15.20
CA ARG A 178 -16.43 5.37 -15.10
C ARG A 178 -15.00 5.38 -15.62
N GLY A 179 -14.67 4.42 -16.46
CA GLY A 179 -13.37 4.32 -17.10
C GLY A 179 -12.22 3.82 -16.22
N ASN A 180 -12.48 3.27 -15.04
CA ASN A 180 -11.45 2.58 -14.25
C ASN A 180 -11.49 1.08 -14.52
N TYR A 181 -10.33 0.45 -14.43
CA TYR A 181 -10.17 -0.97 -14.73
C TYR A 181 -9.61 -1.74 -13.53
N SER A 182 -10.18 -2.90 -13.23
CA SER A 182 -9.75 -3.75 -12.11
C SER A 182 -9.35 -5.14 -12.60
N LEU A 183 -8.17 -5.61 -12.18
CA LEU A 183 -7.61 -6.91 -12.52
C LEU A 183 -7.21 -7.66 -11.26
N GLY A 184 -7.66 -8.91 -11.14
CA GLY A 184 -7.21 -9.84 -10.09
C GLY A 184 -6.14 -10.77 -10.64
N VAL A 185 -5.03 -10.89 -9.92
CA VAL A 185 -3.95 -11.84 -10.18
C VAL A 185 -3.98 -12.87 -9.06
N LYS A 186 -3.93 -14.16 -9.40
CA LYS A 186 -4.00 -15.25 -8.42
C LYS A 186 -2.67 -15.51 -7.73
N GLU A 187 -1.56 -15.29 -8.42
CA GLU A 187 -0.22 -15.68 -7.98
C GLU A 187 0.76 -14.51 -8.11
N GLN A 188 1.47 -14.15 -7.02
CA GLN A 188 2.49 -13.10 -7.07
C GLN A 188 3.75 -13.50 -7.85
N ILE A 189 3.97 -14.79 -8.08
CA ILE A 189 5.16 -15.35 -8.75
C ILE A 189 5.28 -14.92 -10.23
N ILE A 190 4.19 -14.45 -10.84
CA ILE A 190 4.24 -13.94 -12.20
C ILE A 190 5.19 -12.75 -12.39
N PHE A 191 5.50 -12.04 -11.29
CA PHE A 191 6.45 -10.93 -11.31
C PHE A 191 7.88 -11.45 -11.21
N PRO A 192 8.79 -11.01 -12.10
CA PRO A 192 10.18 -11.49 -12.13
C PRO A 192 10.99 -11.09 -10.89
N GLU A 193 10.54 -10.10 -10.13
CA GLU A 193 11.20 -9.63 -8.91
C GLU A 193 11.04 -10.60 -7.72
N ILE A 194 10.14 -11.57 -7.86
CA ILE A 194 9.87 -12.57 -6.83
C ILE A 194 10.55 -13.88 -7.21
N GLU A 195 11.47 -14.31 -6.35
CA GLU A 195 12.13 -15.61 -6.47
C GLU A 195 11.23 -16.70 -5.90
N TYR A 196 10.96 -17.72 -6.71
CA TYR A 196 10.06 -18.83 -6.34
C TYR A 196 10.51 -19.54 -5.05
N ASP A 197 11.80 -19.78 -4.89
CA ASP A 197 12.36 -20.53 -3.75
C ASP A 197 12.23 -19.79 -2.40
N LYS A 198 11.97 -18.47 -2.42
CA LYS A 198 11.82 -17.64 -1.22
C LYS A 198 10.36 -17.36 -0.85
N VAL A 199 9.41 -17.90 -1.62
CA VAL A 199 7.98 -17.70 -1.38
C VAL A 199 7.47 -18.75 -0.40
N ASP A 200 6.88 -18.30 0.70
CA ASP A 200 6.26 -19.15 1.71
C ASP A 200 4.87 -19.65 1.31
N ALA A 201 4.06 -18.78 0.68
CA ALA A 201 2.72 -19.10 0.22
C ALA A 201 2.35 -18.28 -1.03
N LEU A 202 1.52 -18.88 -1.90
CA LEU A 202 0.95 -18.21 -3.06
C LEU A 202 -0.11 -17.22 -2.60
N ARG A 203 0.07 -15.94 -2.96
CA ARG A 203 -0.87 -14.88 -2.62
C ARG A 203 -1.34 -14.15 -3.86
N GLY A 204 -2.65 -13.98 -3.93
CA GLY A 204 -3.26 -13.15 -4.97
C GLY A 204 -3.16 -11.67 -4.66
N MET A 205 -3.23 -10.85 -5.71
CA MET A 205 -3.32 -9.40 -5.57
C MET A 205 -4.37 -8.81 -6.52
N ASN A 206 -4.96 -7.71 -6.08
CA ASN A 206 -5.84 -6.90 -6.90
C ASN A 206 -5.09 -5.67 -7.41
N ILE A 207 -5.22 -5.41 -8.70
CA ILE A 207 -4.62 -4.29 -9.40
C ILE A 207 -5.75 -3.41 -9.93
N ALA A 208 -5.88 -2.18 -9.41
CA ALA A 208 -6.87 -1.22 -9.87
C ALA A 208 -6.17 -0.07 -10.62
N ILE A 209 -6.49 0.10 -11.89
CA ILE A 209 -5.99 1.15 -12.76
C ILE A 209 -7.04 2.25 -12.81
N THR A 210 -6.73 3.40 -12.23
CA THR A 210 -7.60 4.57 -12.24
C THR A 210 -7.20 5.50 -13.37
N THR A 211 -8.14 5.80 -14.27
CA THR A 211 -7.93 6.72 -15.38
C THR A 211 -8.68 8.03 -15.19
N THR A 212 -8.53 8.94 -16.12
CA THR A 212 -9.33 10.18 -16.23
C THR A 212 -10.40 10.09 -17.29
N ALA A 213 -10.59 8.93 -17.92
CA ALA A 213 -11.63 8.70 -18.91
C ALA A 213 -13.01 8.91 -18.29
N LYS A 214 -13.94 9.40 -19.10
CA LYS A 214 -15.35 9.59 -18.69
C LYS A 214 -16.18 8.35 -18.95
N THR A 215 -15.84 7.60 -20.01
CA THR A 215 -16.53 6.39 -20.44
C THR A 215 -15.59 5.19 -20.47
N ASP A 216 -16.16 3.99 -20.40
CA ASP A 216 -15.38 2.74 -20.48
C ASP A 216 -14.74 2.53 -21.87
N ASP A 217 -15.38 3.03 -22.94
CA ASP A 217 -14.84 2.94 -24.29
C ASP A 217 -13.56 3.77 -24.46
N GLU A 218 -13.52 4.98 -23.87
CA GLU A 218 -12.32 5.81 -23.83
C GLU A 218 -11.19 5.12 -23.06
N ALA A 219 -11.51 4.54 -21.89
CA ALA A 219 -10.56 3.83 -21.07
C ALA A 219 -10.04 2.55 -21.77
N LYS A 220 -10.93 1.81 -22.43
CA LYS A 220 -10.57 0.63 -23.22
C LYS A 220 -9.63 0.99 -24.36
N ALA A 221 -9.92 2.08 -25.09
CA ALA A 221 -9.03 2.56 -26.14
C ALA A 221 -7.67 3.00 -25.59
N LEU A 222 -7.65 3.69 -24.44
CA LEU A 222 -6.42 4.08 -23.76
C LEU A 222 -5.58 2.85 -23.38
N LEU A 223 -6.15 1.84 -22.73
CA LEU A 223 -5.44 0.63 -22.32
C LEU A 223 -5.02 -0.22 -23.52
N ALA A 224 -5.82 -0.29 -24.57
CA ALA A 224 -5.47 -0.95 -25.83
C ALA A 224 -4.24 -0.31 -26.49
N ALA A 225 -4.12 1.04 -26.45
CA ALA A 225 -2.94 1.76 -26.93
C ALA A 225 -1.66 1.43 -26.13
N PHE A 226 -1.80 1.02 -24.86
CA PHE A 226 -0.72 0.45 -24.05
C PHE A 226 -0.53 -1.07 -24.24
N ARG A 227 -1.13 -1.65 -25.28
CA ARG A 227 -1.05 -3.08 -25.63
C ARG A 227 -1.62 -4.01 -24.54
N PHE A 228 -2.64 -3.57 -23.82
CA PHE A 228 -3.33 -4.44 -22.88
C PHE A 228 -4.03 -5.58 -23.64
N PRO A 229 -3.77 -6.86 -23.30
CA PRO A 229 -4.27 -8.02 -24.04
C PRO A 229 -5.72 -8.32 -23.68
N PHE A 230 -6.66 -7.52 -24.18
CA PHE A 230 -8.08 -7.78 -23.96
C PHE A 230 -8.54 -9.04 -24.71
N LYS A 231 -9.48 -9.74 -24.09
CA LYS A 231 -10.15 -10.87 -24.71
C LYS A 231 -11.07 -10.37 -25.84
N HIS A 232 -10.98 -11.01 -26.98
CA HIS A 232 -11.88 -10.75 -28.11
C HIS A 232 -13.27 -11.33 -27.87
#